data_78f07638627a4dd5fe4cef2ee61e3f19
#
_entry.id   78f07638627a4dd5fe4cef2ee61e3f19
#
_cell.length_a   1.000
_cell.length_b   1.000
_cell.length_c   1.000
_cell.angle_alpha   90.00
_cell.angle_beta   90.00
_cell.angle_gamma   90.00
#
_symmetry.space_group_name_H-M   'P 1'
#
loop_
_entity.id
_entity.type
_entity.pdbx_description
1 polymer ?
#
loop_
_entity_poly.entity_id
_entity_poly.type
_entity_poly.pdbx_seq_one_letter_code
_entity_poly.pdbx_strand_id
1 'polypeptide(L)'
;MDAADLHLAVTLADAAASTREAVTALRQRFPALRVSAVDSIDMRGEAPAARGRSRTFWMGATDGHCGRITAEPAEAAALFIAEGGLA
;
A
#
# COMPACT_ATOMS: atom_id res chain seq x y z
N MET A 1 5.29 -4.89 -9.20
CA MET A 1 4.05 -5.63 -8.94
C MET A 1 3.07 -5.43 -10.09
N ASP A 2 2.06 -6.25 -10.20
CA ASP A 2 0.98 -6.07 -11.16
C ASP A 2 -0.36 -5.93 -10.42
N ALA A 3 -1.47 -5.86 -11.16
CA ALA A 3 -2.79 -5.69 -10.54
C ALA A 3 -3.17 -6.88 -9.65
N ALA A 4 -2.76 -8.09 -10.02
CA ALA A 4 -3.01 -9.27 -9.21
C ALA A 4 -2.22 -9.22 -7.91
N ASP A 5 -1.00 -8.71 -7.93
CA ASP A 5 -0.19 -8.52 -6.74
C ASP A 5 -0.81 -7.49 -5.80
N LEU A 6 -1.34 -6.41 -6.35
CA LEU A 6 -2.03 -5.41 -5.54
C LEU A 6 -3.26 -6.00 -4.85
N HIS A 7 -4.04 -6.79 -5.60
CA HIS A 7 -5.20 -7.48 -5.03
C HIS A 7 -4.78 -8.44 -3.90
N LEU A 8 -3.72 -9.20 -4.12
CA LEU A 8 -3.18 -10.10 -3.09
C LEU A 8 -2.72 -9.32 -1.87
N ALA A 9 -2.05 -8.18 -2.07
CA ALA A 9 -1.60 -7.35 -0.95
C ALA A 9 -2.78 -6.89 -0.09
N VAL A 10 -3.87 -6.45 -0.71
CA VAL A 10 -5.08 -6.05 0.02
C VAL A 10 -5.66 -7.23 0.80
N THR A 11 -5.74 -8.40 0.17
CA THR A 11 -6.25 -9.61 0.80
C THR A 11 -5.41 -10.01 2.02
N LEU A 12 -4.09 -10.00 1.90
CA LEU A 12 -3.19 -10.32 3.00
C LEU A 12 -3.33 -9.30 4.14
N ALA A 13 -3.42 -8.03 3.80
CA ALA A 13 -3.58 -6.98 4.80
C ALA A 13 -4.93 -7.08 5.52
N ASP A 14 -6.00 -7.41 4.79
CA ASP A 14 -7.33 -7.58 5.40
C ASP A 14 -7.35 -8.74 6.41
N ALA A 15 -6.51 -9.74 6.22
CA ALA A 15 -6.41 -10.88 7.13
C ALA A 15 -5.57 -10.57 8.38
N ALA A 16 -4.81 -9.48 8.39
CA ALA A 16 -3.94 -9.14 9.52
C ALA A 16 -4.73 -8.47 10.64
N ALA A 17 -4.33 -8.76 11.87
CA ALA A 17 -5.01 -8.24 13.06
C ALA A 17 -4.71 -6.76 13.30
N SER A 18 -3.59 -6.25 12.78
CA SER A 18 -3.18 -4.86 12.95
C SER A 18 -2.47 -4.37 11.69
N THR A 19 -2.35 -3.05 11.56
CA THR A 19 -1.59 -2.47 10.44
C THR A 19 -0.13 -2.87 10.52
N ARG A 20 0.44 -2.96 11.72
CA ARG A 20 1.82 -3.41 11.91
C ARG A 20 2.01 -4.83 11.38
N GLU A 21 1.09 -5.73 11.69
CA GLU A 21 1.14 -7.10 11.19
C GLU A 21 0.95 -7.15 9.68
N ALA A 22 0.08 -6.32 9.14
CA ALA A 22 -0.12 -6.20 7.70
C ALA A 22 1.18 -5.78 7.01
N VAL A 23 1.86 -4.77 7.52
CA VAL A 23 3.14 -4.31 6.99
C VAL A 23 4.17 -5.43 7.02
N THR A 24 4.26 -6.15 8.12
CA THR A 24 5.21 -7.27 8.26
C THR A 24 4.92 -8.35 7.23
N ALA A 25 3.66 -8.75 7.09
CA ALA A 25 3.27 -9.79 6.14
C ALA A 25 3.57 -9.38 4.69
N LEU A 26 3.30 -8.13 4.34
CA LEU A 26 3.54 -7.63 2.99
C LEU A 26 5.02 -7.49 2.69
N ARG A 27 5.84 -7.10 3.67
CA ARG A 27 7.30 -7.08 3.50
C ARG A 27 7.86 -8.46 3.22
N GLN A 28 7.30 -9.47 3.85
CA GLN A 28 7.72 -10.85 3.63
C GLN A 28 7.30 -11.36 2.25
N ARG A 29 6.09 -11.01 1.83
CA ARG A 29 5.57 -11.48 0.53
C ARG A 29 6.15 -10.72 -0.65
N PHE A 30 6.42 -9.43 -0.48
CA PHE A 30 6.93 -8.55 -1.52
C PHE A 30 8.22 -7.87 -1.07
N PRO A 31 9.32 -8.63 -0.97
CA PRO A 31 10.57 -8.08 -0.39
C PRO A 31 11.20 -6.96 -1.23
N ALA A 32 10.82 -6.84 -2.50
CA ALA A 32 11.32 -5.76 -3.35
C ALA A 32 10.57 -4.45 -3.16
N LEU A 33 9.41 -4.48 -2.49
CA LEU A 33 8.64 -3.27 -2.22
C LEU A 33 9.00 -2.67 -0.87
N ARG A 34 9.02 -1.35 -0.80
CA ARG A 34 9.05 -0.64 0.47
C ARG A 34 7.63 -0.54 1.01
N VAL A 35 7.34 -1.27 2.05
CA VAL A 35 6.01 -1.24 2.68
C VAL A 35 6.11 -0.44 3.96
N SER A 36 5.25 0.55 4.11
CA SER A 36 5.26 1.45 5.27
C SER A 36 3.84 1.77 5.72
N ALA A 37 3.66 1.90 7.02
CA ALA A 37 2.43 2.45 7.58
C ALA A 37 2.51 3.97 7.51
N VAL A 38 1.41 4.61 7.12
CA VAL A 38 1.31 6.07 7.06
C VAL A 38 0.04 6.52 7.76
N ASP A 39 -0.01 7.80 8.11
CA ASP A 39 -1.21 8.41 8.65
C ASP A 39 -2.12 8.81 7.49
N SER A 40 -3.40 8.48 7.58
CA SER A 40 -4.36 8.80 6.54
C SER A 40 -4.48 10.31 6.31
N ILE A 41 -4.22 11.12 7.32
CA ILE A 41 -4.21 12.58 7.20
C ILE A 41 -3.12 13.04 6.24
N ASP A 42 -1.95 12.41 6.31
CA ASP A 42 -0.82 12.75 5.43
C ASP A 42 -1.08 12.39 3.97
N MET A 43 -2.00 11.46 3.74
CA MET A 43 -2.36 11.00 2.40
C MET A 43 -3.61 11.67 1.86
N ARG A 44 -4.14 12.64 2.58
CA ARG A 44 -5.33 13.37 2.14
C ARG A 44 -5.02 14.14 0.86
N GLY A 45 -5.87 14.00 -0.14
CA GLY A 45 -5.65 14.59 -1.46
C GLY A 45 -4.99 13.65 -2.44
N GLU A 46 -4.46 12.51 -1.97
CA GLU A 46 -3.91 11.49 -2.85
C GLU A 46 -4.94 10.40 -3.13
N ALA A 47 -5.12 10.06 -4.39
CA ALA A 47 -6.06 9.02 -4.78
C ALA A 47 -5.51 7.65 -4.37
N PRO A 48 -6.25 6.85 -3.58
CA PRO A 48 -5.78 5.54 -3.19
C PRO A 48 -5.76 4.57 -4.36
N ALA A 49 -4.80 3.66 -4.33
CA ALA A 49 -4.71 2.59 -5.31
C ALA A 49 -5.74 1.49 -5.02
N ALA A 50 -6.05 1.27 -3.75
CA ALA A 50 -7.01 0.25 -3.34
C ALA A 50 -7.53 0.56 -1.94
N ARG A 51 -8.67 -0.02 -1.61
CA ARG A 51 -9.26 0.06 -0.28
C ARG A 51 -9.65 -1.33 0.17
N GLY A 52 -9.14 -1.72 1.32
CA GLY A 52 -9.54 -2.94 1.99
C GLY A 52 -10.68 -2.67 2.97
N ARG A 53 -10.95 -3.65 3.82
CA ARG A 53 -12.02 -3.57 4.82
C ARG A 53 -11.76 -2.51 5.88
N SER A 54 -10.51 -2.41 6.32
CA SER A 54 -10.14 -1.52 7.42
C SER A 54 -8.93 -0.65 7.10
N ARG A 55 -8.39 -0.74 5.89
CA ARG A 55 -7.17 -0.02 5.52
C ARG A 55 -7.25 0.47 4.09
N THR A 56 -6.56 1.56 3.83
CA THR A 56 -6.45 2.16 2.51
C THR A 56 -5.00 2.07 2.06
N PHE A 57 -4.78 1.89 0.77
CA PHE A 57 -3.47 1.59 0.18
C PHE A 57 -3.15 2.59 -0.92
N TRP A 58 -1.91 3.07 -0.91
CA TRP A 58 -1.35 3.90 -1.98
C TRP A 58 -0.07 3.26 -2.47
N MET A 59 0.23 3.44 -3.73
CA MET A 59 1.50 2.98 -4.30
C MET A 59 2.39 4.18 -4.57
N GLY A 60 3.68 4.01 -4.33
CA GLY A 60 4.70 5.02 -4.64
C GLY A 60 5.62 4.55 -5.74
N ALA A 61 6.03 5.47 -6.58
CA ALA A 61 7.03 5.25 -7.61
C ALA A 61 8.14 6.30 -7.46
N THR A 62 9.31 6.01 -8.00
CA THR A 62 10.41 6.96 -7.98
C THR A 62 11.13 6.92 -9.33
N ASP A 63 11.59 8.08 -9.77
CA ASP A 63 12.42 8.20 -10.96
C ASP A 63 13.91 8.34 -10.63
N GLY A 64 14.27 8.08 -9.36
CA GLY A 64 15.62 8.21 -8.86
C GLY A 64 15.89 9.53 -8.13
N HIS A 65 15.01 10.50 -8.26
CA HIS A 65 15.13 11.81 -7.60
C HIS A 65 13.97 12.12 -6.68
N CYS A 66 12.76 11.88 -7.14
CA CYS A 66 11.54 12.20 -6.39
C CYS A 66 10.63 10.98 -6.32
N GLY A 67 10.02 10.80 -5.14
CA GLY A 67 8.92 9.87 -4.99
C GLY A 67 7.63 10.52 -5.46
N ARG A 68 6.72 9.73 -5.98
CA ARG A 68 5.37 10.18 -6.34
C ARG A 68 4.38 9.06 -6.11
N ILE A 69 3.12 9.43 -5.92
CA ILE A 69 2.05 8.45 -5.85
C ILE A 69 1.70 8.03 -7.27
N THR A 70 1.52 6.75 -7.48
CA THR A 70 1.18 6.20 -8.79
C THR A 70 -0.05 5.31 -8.72
N ALA A 71 -0.81 5.27 -9.80
CA ALA A 71 -1.92 4.35 -9.98
C ALA A 71 -1.49 3.09 -10.76
N GLU A 72 -0.25 3.06 -11.25
CA GLU A 72 0.24 1.96 -12.07
C GLU A 72 1.04 0.95 -11.24
N PRO A 73 0.51 -0.27 -11.02
CA PRO A 73 1.25 -1.28 -10.26
C PRO A 73 2.64 -1.59 -10.81
N ALA A 74 2.79 -1.56 -12.13
CA ALA A 74 4.08 -1.85 -12.77
C ALA A 74 5.16 -0.84 -12.40
N GLU A 75 4.79 0.38 -12.01
CA GLU A 75 5.72 1.43 -11.59
C GLU A 75 6.00 1.41 -10.08
N ALA A 76 5.26 0.62 -9.31
CA ALA A 76 5.30 0.70 -7.86
C ALA A 76 6.64 0.20 -7.31
N ALA A 77 7.27 1.03 -6.50
CA ALA A 77 8.45 0.69 -5.71
C ALA A 77 8.12 0.69 -4.21
N ALA A 78 6.99 1.25 -3.83
CA ALA A 78 6.54 1.37 -2.44
C ALA A 78 5.05 1.13 -2.33
N LEU A 79 4.63 0.69 -1.15
CA LEU A 79 3.24 0.52 -0.79
C LEU A 79 3.02 1.18 0.57
N PHE A 80 2.05 2.08 0.64
CA PHE A 80 1.72 2.80 1.87
C PHE A 80 0.35 2.35 2.35
N ILE A 81 0.26 2.07 3.64
CA ILE A 81 -0.95 1.54 4.26
C ILE A 81 -1.38 2.46 5.38
N ALA A 82 -2.64 2.87 5.39
CA ALA A 82 -3.20 3.65 6.48
C ALA A 82 -4.44 2.96 7.05
N GLU A 83 -4.69 3.18 8.34
CA GLU A 83 -5.93 2.78 8.96
C GLU A 83 -7.10 3.52 8.32
N GLY A 84 -8.23 2.84 8.21
CA GLY A 84 -9.40 3.38 7.56
C GLY A 84 -9.55 2.77 6.17
N GLY A 85 -10.67 2.14 5.94
CA GLY A 85 -10.97 1.49 4.69
C GLY A 85 -12.19 2.08 4.03
N LEU A 86 -13.00 1.22 3.48
CA LEU A 86 -14.30 1.61 2.96
C LEU A 86 -15.17 2.07 4.13
N ALA A 87 -15.62 3.28 4.04
CA ALA A 87 -16.52 3.84 5.03
C ALA A 87 -17.91 3.24 4.86
#